data_34ffd6e34f4a2eac40322ed15a8f9cd8
#
_entry.id   34ffd6e34f4a2eac40322ed15a8f9cd8
#
_cell.length_a   1.000
_cell.length_b   1.000
_cell.length_c   1.000
_cell.angle_alpha   90.00
_cell.angle_beta   90.00
_cell.angle_gamma   90.00
#
_symmetry.space_group_name_H-M   'P 1'
#
loop_
_entity.id
_entity.type
_entity.pdbx_description
1 polymer ?
#
loop_
_entity_poly.entity_id
_entity_poly.type
_entity_poly.pdbx_seq_one_letter_code
_entity_poly.pdbx_strand_id
1 'polypeptide(L)'
;MSKFYAFIDSTFIDLGRQFKLSYLPPLMIYVAAGVSGLTGIVGTFFVKDYLNLSAAFLAGLGFWAGIPWALKMPLGHLVDLIWERKNYLVYVGASLIALSLAIMFGLIIHTDFMVRYLSVETWYVISVLLAPIGYVVQDVVADAMTVEAVPNIDPKGNQFSPDEIKNMHTTMQTLGRFAIIGGTVIVALINVVIFSSVEAETEQEKIILYGNIYLFALIIPIISILGVLLSIYLKKKKNDQLSKLGIDHQIEIEKTKVDWWILGGSLVF
;
A
#
# COMPACT_ATOMS: atom_id res chain seq x y z
N MET A 1 32.87 -16.17 -10.29
CA MET A 1 32.57 -14.72 -10.15
C MET A 1 31.80 -14.13 -11.32
N SER A 2 32.10 -14.46 -12.60
CA SER A 2 31.42 -13.85 -13.77
C SER A 2 29.92 -14.09 -13.84
N LYS A 3 29.41 -15.30 -13.53
CA LYS A 3 27.98 -15.62 -13.58
C LYS A 3 27.15 -14.88 -12.52
N PHE A 4 27.72 -14.64 -11.35
CA PHE A 4 27.05 -13.90 -10.26
C PHE A 4 26.98 -12.40 -10.60
N TYR A 5 28.04 -11.81 -11.15
CA TYR A 5 27.99 -10.42 -11.61
C TYR A 5 27.04 -10.24 -12.79
N ALA A 6 27.00 -11.19 -13.75
CA ALA A 6 26.05 -11.15 -14.84
C ALA A 6 24.59 -11.26 -14.34
N PHE A 7 24.33 -12.07 -13.32
CA PHE A 7 23.01 -12.17 -12.69
C PHE A 7 22.60 -10.86 -11.98
N ILE A 8 23.52 -10.23 -11.22
CA ILE A 8 23.24 -8.94 -10.58
C ILE A 8 22.99 -7.86 -11.65
N ASP A 9 23.83 -7.79 -12.68
CA ASP A 9 23.70 -6.80 -13.76
C ASP A 9 22.35 -6.96 -14.48
N SER A 10 22.00 -8.16 -14.91
CA SER A 10 20.74 -8.43 -15.62
C SER A 10 19.48 -8.30 -14.74
N THR A 11 19.60 -8.49 -13.40
CA THR A 11 18.42 -8.48 -12.52
C THR A 11 18.20 -7.13 -11.88
N PHE A 12 19.25 -6.46 -11.40
CA PHE A 12 19.13 -5.23 -10.63
C PHE A 12 19.51 -3.98 -11.39
N ILE A 13 20.63 -4.02 -12.12
CA ILE A 13 21.15 -2.84 -12.83
C ILE A 13 20.30 -2.55 -14.06
N ASP A 14 19.92 -3.58 -14.84
CA ASP A 14 19.05 -3.40 -15.99
C ASP A 14 17.64 -2.96 -15.60
N LEU A 15 17.10 -3.47 -14.47
CA LEU A 15 15.84 -3.00 -13.94
C LEU A 15 15.89 -1.52 -13.52
N GLY A 16 17.02 -1.11 -12.91
CA GLY A 16 17.27 0.30 -12.56
C GLY A 16 17.39 1.21 -13.79
N ARG A 17 18.02 0.73 -14.88
CA ARG A 17 18.13 1.48 -16.15
C ARG A 17 16.79 1.65 -16.86
N GLN A 18 15.85 0.71 -16.68
CA GLN A 18 14.50 0.77 -17.24
C GLN A 18 13.53 1.58 -16.39
N PHE A 19 13.97 2.06 -15.21
CA PHE A 19 13.14 2.88 -14.32
C PHE A 19 12.73 4.20 -14.99
N LYS A 20 11.43 4.49 -14.95
CA LYS A 20 10.86 5.75 -15.42
C LYS A 20 10.24 6.50 -14.25
N LEU A 21 10.35 7.83 -14.26
CA LEU A 21 9.76 8.65 -13.19
C LEU A 21 8.24 8.46 -13.04
N SER A 22 7.56 8.10 -14.16
CA SER A 22 6.13 7.77 -14.14
C SER A 22 5.80 6.52 -13.31
N TYR A 23 6.78 5.64 -13.03
CA TYR A 23 6.60 4.44 -12.21
C TYR A 23 6.58 4.75 -10.70
N LEU A 24 7.18 5.87 -10.29
CA LEU A 24 7.35 6.21 -8.88
C LEU A 24 6.03 6.31 -8.10
N PRO A 25 4.94 6.93 -8.61
CA PRO A 25 3.69 7.04 -7.86
C PRO A 25 3.10 5.70 -7.38
N PRO A 26 2.83 4.70 -8.25
CA PRO A 26 2.32 3.41 -7.76
C PRO A 26 3.35 2.67 -6.89
N LEU A 27 4.65 2.82 -7.15
CA LEU A 27 5.69 2.21 -6.31
C LEU A 27 5.68 2.77 -4.88
N MET A 28 5.38 4.05 -4.69
CA MET A 28 5.23 4.64 -3.35
C MET A 28 4.10 3.97 -2.56
N ILE A 29 2.97 3.65 -3.20
CA ILE A 29 1.87 2.94 -2.55
C ILE A 29 2.28 1.50 -2.23
N TYR A 30 2.99 0.83 -3.13
CA TYR A 30 3.52 -0.52 -2.87
C TYR A 30 4.57 -0.55 -1.75
N VAL A 31 5.45 0.46 -1.66
CA VAL A 31 6.37 0.61 -0.50
C VAL A 31 5.57 0.79 0.78
N ALA A 32 4.53 1.65 0.77
CA ALA A 32 3.66 1.84 1.93
C ALA A 32 2.99 0.52 2.36
N ALA A 33 2.52 -0.29 1.40
CA ALA A 33 2.00 -1.63 1.67
C ALA A 33 3.08 -2.57 2.24
N GLY A 34 4.32 -2.53 1.73
CA GLY A 34 5.45 -3.30 2.26
C GLY A 34 5.83 -2.91 3.69
N VAL A 35 5.75 -1.62 4.02
CA VAL A 35 6.06 -1.09 5.37
C VAL A 35 4.90 -1.33 6.35
N SER A 36 3.73 -1.78 5.92
CA SER A 36 2.56 -2.05 6.78
C SER A 36 2.84 -3.01 7.94
N GLY A 37 3.82 -3.90 7.80
CA GLY A 37 4.27 -4.83 8.85
C GLY A 37 4.97 -4.18 10.04
N LEU A 38 5.25 -2.85 10.00
CA LEU A 38 5.98 -2.14 11.07
C LEU A 38 5.31 -2.30 12.45
N THR A 39 3.99 -2.30 12.49
CA THR A 39 3.21 -2.45 13.73
C THR A 39 2.91 -3.90 14.10
N GLY A 40 3.24 -4.87 13.24
CA GLY A 40 2.85 -6.27 13.43
C GLY A 40 3.49 -6.91 14.66
N ILE A 41 4.78 -6.67 14.91
CA ILE A 41 5.48 -7.19 16.09
C ILE A 41 4.91 -6.57 17.36
N VAL A 42 4.76 -5.23 17.37
CA VAL A 42 4.21 -4.50 18.52
C VAL A 42 2.78 -4.94 18.83
N GLY A 43 1.93 -5.09 17.79
CA GLY A 43 0.57 -5.59 17.95
C GLY A 43 0.53 -6.97 18.60
N THR A 44 1.44 -7.87 18.22
CA THR A 44 1.56 -9.21 18.79
C THR A 44 1.94 -9.16 20.27
N PHE A 45 2.96 -8.38 20.64
CA PHE A 45 3.37 -8.22 22.04
C PHE A 45 2.27 -7.55 22.87
N PHE A 46 1.64 -6.49 22.37
CA PHE A 46 0.57 -5.81 23.05
C PHE A 46 -0.61 -6.74 23.37
N VAL A 47 -1.02 -7.56 22.38
CA VAL A 47 -2.10 -8.55 22.56
C VAL A 47 -1.73 -9.59 23.62
N LYS A 48 -0.49 -10.10 23.57
CA LYS A 48 -0.01 -11.13 24.48
C LYS A 48 0.11 -10.59 25.91
N ASP A 49 0.70 -9.42 26.08
CA ASP A 49 1.09 -8.91 27.39
C ASP A 49 -0.06 -8.18 28.10
N TYR A 50 -0.98 -7.56 27.35
CA TYR A 50 -2.02 -6.70 27.93
C TYR A 50 -3.46 -7.17 27.70
N LEU A 51 -3.75 -7.88 26.59
CA LEU A 51 -5.14 -8.26 26.29
C LEU A 51 -5.50 -9.70 26.70
N ASN A 52 -4.52 -10.60 26.86
CA ASN A 52 -4.74 -12.00 27.18
C ASN A 52 -5.79 -12.69 26.29
N LEU A 53 -5.89 -12.30 25.01
CA LEU A 53 -6.87 -12.84 24.08
C LEU A 53 -6.53 -14.28 23.71
N SER A 54 -7.56 -15.13 23.58
CA SER A 54 -7.36 -16.52 23.21
C SER A 54 -6.85 -16.68 21.76
N ALA A 55 -6.06 -17.71 21.51
CA ALA A 55 -5.58 -18.03 20.17
C ALA A 55 -6.75 -18.25 19.18
N ALA A 56 -7.86 -18.83 19.63
CA ALA A 56 -9.06 -19.01 18.81
C ALA A 56 -9.69 -17.69 18.40
N PHE A 57 -9.75 -16.71 19.32
CA PHE A 57 -10.25 -15.36 19.01
C PHE A 57 -9.34 -14.66 17.99
N LEU A 58 -8.02 -14.73 18.17
CA LEU A 58 -7.06 -14.13 17.24
C LEU A 58 -7.11 -14.78 15.85
N ALA A 59 -7.26 -16.11 15.79
CA ALA A 59 -7.43 -16.82 14.53
C ALA A 59 -8.72 -16.39 13.80
N GLY A 60 -9.84 -16.27 14.54
CA GLY A 60 -11.10 -15.75 14.00
C GLY A 60 -10.98 -14.32 13.51
N LEU A 61 -10.30 -13.45 14.26
CA LEU A 61 -10.06 -12.07 13.86
C LEU A 61 -9.17 -12.00 12.61
N GLY A 62 -8.14 -12.84 12.52
CA GLY A 62 -7.28 -12.96 11.33
C GLY A 62 -8.07 -13.39 10.09
N PHE A 63 -9.03 -14.31 10.23
CA PHE A 63 -9.94 -14.67 9.15
C PHE A 63 -10.74 -13.45 8.63
N TRP A 64 -11.37 -12.70 9.53
CA TRP A 64 -12.14 -11.52 9.16
C TRP A 64 -11.27 -10.42 8.55
N ALA A 65 -10.05 -10.21 9.05
CA ALA A 65 -9.07 -9.29 8.50
C ALA A 65 -8.57 -9.71 7.10
N GLY A 66 -8.68 -10.99 6.76
CA GLY A 66 -8.36 -11.52 5.43
C GLY A 66 -9.44 -11.28 4.37
N ILE A 67 -10.71 -11.12 4.77
CA ILE A 67 -11.84 -10.97 3.83
C ILE A 67 -11.65 -9.82 2.83
N PRO A 68 -11.18 -8.61 3.21
CA PRO A 68 -10.96 -7.53 2.26
C PRO A 68 -10.08 -7.93 1.08
N TRP A 69 -9.07 -8.79 1.30
CA TRP A 69 -8.18 -9.29 0.25
C TRP A 69 -8.89 -10.24 -0.73
N ALA A 70 -9.86 -11.02 -0.26
CA ALA A 70 -10.70 -11.84 -1.13
C ALA A 70 -11.60 -10.98 -2.05
N LEU A 71 -11.94 -9.76 -1.61
CA LEU A 71 -12.72 -8.80 -2.38
C LEU A 71 -11.88 -7.95 -3.36
N LYS A 72 -10.59 -8.24 -3.52
CA LYS A 72 -9.71 -7.46 -4.41
C LYS A 72 -10.22 -7.40 -5.85
N MET A 73 -10.77 -8.50 -6.37
CA MET A 73 -11.27 -8.59 -7.75
C MET A 73 -12.49 -7.68 -8.00
N PRO A 74 -13.59 -7.73 -7.21
CA PRO A 74 -14.69 -6.77 -7.37
C PRO A 74 -14.30 -5.32 -7.10
N LEU A 75 -13.38 -5.07 -6.18
CA LEU A 75 -12.85 -3.73 -5.95
C LEU A 75 -12.05 -3.22 -7.18
N GLY A 76 -11.33 -4.11 -7.88
CA GLY A 76 -10.68 -3.79 -9.15
C GLY A 76 -11.68 -3.33 -10.19
N HIS A 77 -12.76 -4.08 -10.37
CA HIS A 77 -13.83 -3.70 -11.29
C HIS A 77 -14.49 -2.36 -10.89
N LEU A 78 -14.68 -2.10 -9.59
CA LEU A 78 -15.16 -0.81 -9.11
C LEU A 78 -14.20 0.33 -9.50
N VAL A 79 -12.88 0.12 -9.37
CA VAL A 79 -11.86 1.09 -9.79
C VAL A 79 -11.95 1.37 -11.29
N ASP A 80 -12.17 0.35 -12.12
CA ASP A 80 -12.37 0.50 -13.56
C ASP A 80 -13.61 1.33 -13.89
N LEU A 81 -14.72 1.13 -13.14
CA LEU A 81 -15.96 1.90 -13.31
C LEU A 81 -15.80 3.38 -12.94
N ILE A 82 -14.95 3.70 -11.96
CA ILE A 82 -14.70 5.07 -11.49
C ILE A 82 -13.30 5.57 -11.87
N TRP A 83 -12.75 5.10 -12.99
CA TRP A 83 -11.36 5.31 -13.40
C TRP A 83 -10.83 6.73 -13.22
N GLU A 84 -11.60 7.73 -13.63
CA GLU A 84 -11.22 9.14 -13.51
C GLU A 84 -11.09 9.62 -12.05
N ARG A 85 -11.83 8.98 -11.15
CA ARG A 85 -11.93 9.35 -9.73
C ARG A 85 -11.24 8.36 -8.79
N LYS A 86 -10.58 7.33 -9.33
CA LYS A 86 -9.95 6.27 -8.53
C LYS A 86 -8.98 6.79 -7.45
N ASN A 87 -8.33 7.92 -7.68
CA ASN A 87 -7.42 8.53 -6.72
C ASN A 87 -8.09 8.87 -5.38
N TYR A 88 -9.41 9.16 -5.37
CA TYR A 88 -10.15 9.38 -4.12
C TYR A 88 -10.16 8.15 -3.21
N LEU A 89 -10.13 6.95 -3.79
CA LEU A 89 -10.08 5.71 -3.01
C LEU A 89 -8.76 5.59 -2.24
N VAL A 90 -7.65 6.12 -2.76
CA VAL A 90 -6.37 6.13 -2.02
C VAL A 90 -6.49 6.99 -0.77
N TYR A 91 -7.14 8.17 -0.86
CA TYR A 91 -7.38 9.02 0.31
C TYR A 91 -8.28 8.33 1.33
N VAL A 92 -9.34 7.64 0.88
CA VAL A 92 -10.20 6.84 1.76
C VAL A 92 -9.39 5.73 2.43
N GLY A 93 -8.63 4.95 1.66
CA GLY A 93 -7.77 3.90 2.21
C GLY A 93 -6.72 4.43 3.18
N ALA A 94 -6.07 5.56 2.86
CA ALA A 94 -5.12 6.22 3.74
C ALA A 94 -5.76 6.68 5.05
N SER A 95 -6.99 7.21 4.99
CA SER A 95 -7.73 7.63 6.17
C SER A 95 -8.11 6.45 7.07
N LEU A 96 -8.50 5.30 6.50
CA LEU A 96 -8.80 4.08 7.24
C LEU A 96 -7.56 3.53 7.94
N ILE A 97 -6.41 3.51 7.26
CA ILE A 97 -5.13 3.10 7.83
C ILE A 97 -4.73 4.06 8.95
N ALA A 98 -4.80 5.37 8.71
CA ALA A 98 -4.46 6.38 9.73
C ALA A 98 -5.38 6.26 10.95
N LEU A 99 -6.67 6.03 10.75
CA LEU A 99 -7.63 5.82 11.85
C LEU A 99 -7.30 4.56 12.64
N SER A 100 -7.00 3.44 11.98
CA SER A 100 -6.55 2.21 12.63
C SER A 100 -5.32 2.45 13.49
N LEU A 101 -4.30 3.11 12.95
CA LEU A 101 -3.05 3.41 13.67
C LEU A 101 -3.30 4.37 14.85
N ALA A 102 -4.16 5.38 14.68
CA ALA A 102 -4.53 6.32 15.74
C ALA A 102 -5.31 5.64 16.87
N ILE A 103 -6.22 4.71 16.55
CA ILE A 103 -6.94 3.91 17.55
C ILE A 103 -5.93 3.09 18.36
N MET A 104 -4.99 2.41 17.73
CA MET A 104 -3.99 1.61 18.45
C MET A 104 -3.05 2.48 19.28
N PHE A 105 -2.61 3.62 18.75
CA PHE A 105 -1.83 4.58 19.53
C PHE A 105 -2.59 5.03 20.79
N GLY A 106 -3.85 5.45 20.61
CA GLY A 106 -4.70 5.84 21.73
C GLY A 106 -4.93 4.72 22.73
N LEU A 107 -5.14 3.49 22.25
CA LEU A 107 -5.35 2.32 23.09
C LEU A 107 -4.11 1.96 23.92
N ILE A 108 -2.91 2.16 23.39
CA ILE A 108 -1.64 1.87 24.07
C ILE A 108 -1.28 2.99 25.06
N ILE A 109 -1.36 4.26 24.64
CA ILE A 109 -0.86 5.40 25.44
C ILE A 109 -1.95 5.98 26.35
N HIS A 110 -3.20 5.95 25.93
CA HIS A 110 -4.33 6.57 26.63
C HIS A 110 -5.43 5.56 26.96
N THR A 111 -5.04 4.38 27.42
CA THR A 111 -5.96 3.26 27.72
C THR A 111 -7.14 3.71 28.60
N ASP A 112 -6.87 4.42 29.71
CA ASP A 112 -7.90 4.89 30.66
C ASP A 112 -8.95 5.81 30.02
N PHE A 113 -8.55 6.58 29.00
CA PHE A 113 -9.47 7.42 28.25
C PHE A 113 -10.29 6.58 27.26
N MET A 114 -9.67 5.67 26.55
CA MET A 114 -10.32 4.86 25.51
C MET A 114 -11.37 3.91 26.10
N VAL A 115 -11.08 3.30 27.25
CA VAL A 115 -12.02 2.36 27.92
C VAL A 115 -13.28 3.00 28.47
N ARG A 116 -13.35 4.31 28.56
CA ARG A 116 -14.59 5.03 28.95
C ARG A 116 -15.67 4.91 27.88
N TYR A 117 -15.30 4.66 26.63
CA TYR A 117 -16.23 4.60 25.50
C TYR A 117 -16.50 3.15 25.06
N LEU A 118 -15.47 2.35 24.88
CA LEU A 118 -15.57 0.94 24.46
C LEU A 118 -14.50 0.11 25.18
N SER A 119 -14.71 -1.21 25.27
CA SER A 119 -13.71 -2.10 25.85
C SER A 119 -12.43 -2.14 25.00
N VAL A 120 -11.31 -2.50 25.61
CA VAL A 120 -10.01 -2.60 24.96
C VAL A 120 -10.07 -3.56 23.77
N GLU A 121 -10.74 -4.69 23.95
CA GLU A 121 -10.91 -5.71 22.89
C GLU A 121 -11.70 -5.16 21.71
N THR A 122 -12.75 -4.37 21.98
CA THR A 122 -13.56 -3.76 20.91
C THR A 122 -12.74 -2.77 20.08
N TRP A 123 -11.97 -1.89 20.73
CA TRP A 123 -11.08 -0.97 20.04
C TRP A 123 -10.03 -1.71 19.21
N TYR A 124 -9.45 -2.77 19.76
CA TYR A 124 -8.49 -3.61 19.07
C TYR A 124 -9.10 -4.24 17.81
N VAL A 125 -10.29 -4.85 17.92
CA VAL A 125 -11.00 -5.44 16.78
C VAL A 125 -11.27 -4.40 15.69
N ILE A 126 -11.77 -3.22 16.06
CA ILE A 126 -12.03 -2.14 15.10
C ILE A 126 -10.73 -1.77 14.36
N SER A 127 -9.65 -1.56 15.08
CA SER A 127 -8.36 -1.22 14.47
C SER A 127 -7.88 -2.30 13.50
N VAL A 128 -7.88 -3.57 13.94
CA VAL A 128 -7.39 -4.71 13.13
C VAL A 128 -8.21 -4.93 11.87
N LEU A 129 -9.50 -4.58 11.87
CA LEU A 129 -10.36 -4.71 10.69
C LEU A 129 -10.26 -3.51 9.74
N LEU A 130 -10.01 -2.31 10.25
CA LEU A 130 -9.89 -1.10 9.43
C LEU A 130 -8.66 -1.11 8.53
N ALA A 131 -7.51 -1.53 9.06
CA ALA A 131 -6.25 -1.48 8.32
C ALA A 131 -6.27 -2.30 7.01
N PRO A 132 -6.67 -3.60 7.00
CA PRO A 132 -6.75 -4.38 5.77
C PRO A 132 -7.69 -3.80 4.72
N ILE A 133 -8.82 -3.23 5.14
CA ILE A 133 -9.75 -2.54 4.22
C ILE A 133 -9.01 -1.39 3.53
N GLY A 134 -8.33 -0.56 4.31
CA GLY A 134 -7.55 0.56 3.79
C GLY A 134 -6.44 0.12 2.84
N TYR A 135 -5.68 -0.93 3.19
CA TYR A 135 -4.61 -1.45 2.35
C TYR A 135 -5.12 -2.03 1.03
N VAL A 136 -6.19 -2.85 1.06
CA VAL A 136 -6.76 -3.45 -0.16
C VAL A 136 -7.27 -2.39 -1.11
N VAL A 137 -7.98 -1.38 -0.59
CA VAL A 137 -8.47 -0.26 -1.42
C VAL A 137 -7.32 0.48 -2.09
N GLN A 138 -6.23 0.75 -1.37
CA GLN A 138 -5.04 1.40 -1.96
C GLN A 138 -4.32 0.51 -2.97
N ASP A 139 -4.19 -0.78 -2.68
CA ASP A 139 -3.49 -1.75 -3.52
C ASP A 139 -4.17 -1.90 -4.88
N VAL A 140 -5.50 -1.98 -4.90
CA VAL A 140 -6.27 -2.05 -6.16
C VAL A 140 -6.08 -0.78 -7.00
N VAL A 141 -6.04 0.39 -6.37
CA VAL A 141 -5.77 1.64 -7.10
C VAL A 141 -4.31 1.69 -7.57
N ALA A 142 -3.36 1.19 -6.78
CA ALA A 142 -1.97 1.10 -7.20
C ALA A 142 -1.82 0.21 -8.45
N ASP A 143 -2.52 -0.94 -8.50
CA ASP A 143 -2.57 -1.80 -9.70
C ASP A 143 -3.07 -1.02 -10.93
N ALA A 144 -4.16 -0.26 -10.81
CA ALA A 144 -4.65 0.60 -11.89
C ALA A 144 -3.66 1.71 -12.27
N MET A 145 -2.96 2.29 -11.29
CA MET A 145 -1.92 3.29 -11.54
C MET A 145 -0.70 2.71 -12.25
N THR A 146 -0.39 1.41 -12.10
CA THR A 146 0.71 0.76 -12.85
C THR A 146 0.41 0.74 -14.35
N VAL A 147 -0.85 0.56 -14.72
CA VAL A 147 -1.27 0.61 -16.14
C VAL A 147 -1.10 2.02 -16.70
N GLU A 148 -1.51 3.05 -15.97
CA GLU A 148 -1.34 4.45 -16.39
C GLU A 148 0.13 4.90 -16.41
N ALA A 149 0.98 4.32 -15.57
CA ALA A 149 2.39 4.68 -15.47
C ALA A 149 3.21 4.28 -16.71
N VAL A 150 2.76 3.27 -17.46
CA VAL A 150 3.40 2.83 -18.70
C VAL A 150 3.00 3.78 -19.84
N PRO A 151 3.96 4.50 -20.44
CA PRO A 151 3.66 5.41 -21.54
C PRO A 151 3.41 4.66 -22.84
N ASN A 152 2.38 5.07 -23.59
CA ASN A 152 2.11 4.54 -24.94
C ASN A 152 2.89 5.29 -26.04
N ILE A 153 3.45 6.47 -25.71
CA ILE A 153 4.12 7.37 -26.63
C ILE A 153 5.46 7.81 -26.03
N ASP A 154 6.46 7.92 -26.86
CA ASP A 154 7.77 8.47 -26.49
C ASP A 154 7.73 10.01 -26.31
N PRO A 155 8.79 10.63 -25.76
CA PRO A 155 8.85 12.10 -25.63
C PRO A 155 8.85 12.86 -26.96
N LYS A 156 9.06 12.18 -28.10
CA LYS A 156 9.04 12.75 -29.44
C LYS A 156 7.68 12.61 -30.13
N GLY A 157 6.73 11.92 -29.50
CA GLY A 157 5.38 11.71 -30.01
C GLY A 157 5.20 10.41 -30.82
N ASN A 158 6.22 9.54 -30.93
CA ASN A 158 6.09 8.27 -31.61
C ASN A 158 5.42 7.23 -30.69
N GLN A 159 4.59 6.36 -31.27
CA GLN A 159 3.99 5.26 -30.54
C GLN A 159 5.04 4.16 -30.28
N PHE A 160 5.02 3.60 -29.07
CA PHE A 160 5.78 2.40 -28.77
C PHE A 160 5.16 1.18 -29.44
N SER A 161 5.98 0.21 -29.82
CA SER A 161 5.50 -1.08 -30.31
C SER A 161 4.77 -1.86 -29.21
N PRO A 162 3.85 -2.79 -29.56
CA PRO A 162 3.18 -3.64 -28.58
C PRO A 162 4.13 -4.43 -27.66
N ASP A 163 5.28 -4.88 -28.22
CA ASP A 163 6.29 -5.62 -27.46
C ASP A 163 7.02 -4.72 -26.46
N GLU A 164 7.32 -3.47 -26.81
CA GLU A 164 7.91 -2.49 -25.89
C GLU A 164 6.95 -2.17 -24.75
N ILE A 165 5.66 -1.94 -25.05
CA ILE A 165 4.62 -1.70 -24.04
C ILE A 165 4.50 -2.89 -23.09
N LYS A 166 4.46 -4.12 -23.64
CA LYS A 166 4.42 -5.35 -22.84
C LYS A 166 5.62 -5.49 -21.92
N ASN A 167 6.81 -5.19 -22.41
CA ASN A 167 8.04 -5.22 -21.60
C ASN A 167 8.01 -4.16 -20.49
N MET A 168 7.52 -2.95 -20.79
CA MET A 168 7.36 -1.90 -19.77
C MET A 168 6.35 -2.29 -18.68
N HIS A 169 5.24 -2.95 -19.02
CA HIS A 169 4.31 -3.49 -18.02
C HIS A 169 4.96 -4.55 -17.15
N THR A 170 5.73 -5.48 -17.75
CA THR A 170 6.47 -6.50 -17.00
C THR A 170 7.49 -5.86 -16.05
N THR A 171 8.24 -4.87 -16.52
CA THR A 171 9.19 -4.09 -15.69
C THR A 171 8.47 -3.41 -14.54
N MET A 172 7.33 -2.77 -14.79
CA MET A 172 6.55 -2.08 -13.76
C MET A 172 6.04 -3.05 -12.69
N GLN A 173 5.49 -4.20 -13.09
CA GLN A 173 5.04 -5.22 -12.14
C GLN A 173 6.19 -5.78 -11.31
N THR A 174 7.35 -6.01 -11.93
CA THR A 174 8.56 -6.48 -11.24
C THR A 174 9.02 -5.44 -10.20
N LEU A 175 9.10 -4.17 -10.58
CA LEU A 175 9.44 -3.07 -9.67
C LEU A 175 8.44 -2.96 -8.51
N GLY A 176 7.13 -3.16 -8.76
CA GLY A 176 6.10 -3.19 -7.73
C GLY A 176 6.35 -4.28 -6.69
N ARG A 177 6.72 -5.48 -7.12
CA ARG A 177 7.09 -6.58 -6.20
C ARG A 177 8.36 -6.25 -5.40
N PHE A 178 9.38 -5.67 -6.05
CA PHE A 178 10.57 -5.20 -5.35
C PHE A 178 10.26 -4.10 -4.33
N ALA A 179 9.32 -3.20 -4.64
CA ALA A 179 8.89 -2.15 -3.71
C ALA A 179 8.24 -2.72 -2.45
N ILE A 180 7.33 -3.70 -2.59
CA ILE A 180 6.69 -4.38 -1.45
C ILE A 180 7.72 -5.14 -0.63
N ILE A 181 8.54 -5.99 -1.28
CA ILE A 181 9.57 -6.79 -0.58
C ILE A 181 10.59 -5.87 0.09
N GLY A 182 11.05 -4.82 -0.62
CA GLY A 182 11.96 -3.83 -0.07
C GLY A 182 11.40 -3.14 1.17
N GLY A 183 10.11 -2.77 1.14
CA GLY A 183 9.40 -2.24 2.31
C GLY A 183 9.41 -3.22 3.48
N THR A 184 9.14 -4.50 3.25
CA THR A 184 9.17 -5.54 4.28
C THR A 184 10.59 -5.72 4.87
N VAL A 185 11.63 -5.69 4.03
CA VAL A 185 13.02 -5.76 4.49
C VAL A 185 13.39 -4.53 5.35
N ILE A 186 12.98 -3.33 4.94
CA ILE A 186 13.18 -2.10 5.72
C ILE A 186 12.51 -2.23 7.09
N VAL A 187 11.28 -2.73 7.15
CA VAL A 187 10.57 -3.00 8.43
C VAL A 187 11.34 -3.97 9.30
N ALA A 188 11.83 -5.06 8.74
CA ALA A 188 12.62 -6.04 9.51
C ALA A 188 13.89 -5.40 10.09
N LEU A 189 14.60 -4.59 9.32
CA LEU A 189 15.79 -3.87 9.79
C LEU A 189 15.43 -2.83 10.88
N ILE A 190 14.37 -2.06 10.68
CA ILE A 190 13.89 -1.08 11.68
C ILE A 190 13.53 -1.79 12.98
N ASN A 191 12.80 -2.89 12.91
CA ASN A 191 12.43 -3.66 14.11
C ASN A 191 13.66 -4.21 14.83
N VAL A 192 14.66 -4.77 14.11
CA VAL A 192 15.90 -5.21 14.71
C VAL A 192 16.59 -4.06 15.44
N VAL A 193 16.73 -2.89 14.82
CA VAL A 193 17.36 -1.72 15.45
C VAL A 193 16.58 -1.26 16.69
N ILE A 194 15.25 -1.13 16.58
CA ILE A 194 14.42 -0.68 17.70
C ILE A 194 14.53 -1.66 18.87
N PHE A 195 14.33 -2.96 18.64
CA PHE A 195 14.28 -3.94 19.73
C PHE A 195 15.68 -4.36 20.25
N SER A 196 16.75 -4.18 19.47
CA SER A 196 18.11 -4.44 19.95
C SER A 196 18.71 -3.30 20.75
N SER A 197 18.28 -2.06 20.52
CA SER A 197 18.80 -0.87 21.18
C SER A 197 18.03 -0.46 22.44
N VAL A 198 16.85 -1.04 22.66
CA VAL A 198 15.99 -0.72 23.80
C VAL A 198 16.02 -1.86 24.81
N GLU A 199 16.84 -1.74 25.82
CA GLU A 199 16.70 -2.44 27.10
C GLU A 199 15.63 -1.71 27.91
N ALA A 200 14.34 -1.87 27.54
CA ALA A 200 13.24 -1.29 28.32
C ALA A 200 13.19 -1.98 29.67
N GLU A 201 13.62 -1.29 30.70
CA GLU A 201 13.68 -1.83 32.07
C GLU A 201 12.30 -1.78 32.76
N THR A 202 11.43 -0.86 32.34
CA THR A 202 10.12 -0.64 32.96
C THR A 202 8.96 -0.88 32.00
N GLU A 203 7.80 -1.25 32.56
CA GLU A 203 6.57 -1.40 31.76
C GLU A 203 6.13 -0.09 31.10
N GLN A 204 6.38 1.05 31.74
CA GLN A 204 6.04 2.36 31.16
C GLN A 204 6.89 2.67 29.92
N GLU A 205 8.17 2.33 29.93
CA GLU A 205 9.05 2.53 28.77
C GLU A 205 8.62 1.67 27.57
N LYS A 206 8.18 0.43 27.83
CA LYS A 206 7.62 -0.44 26.78
C LYS A 206 6.36 0.15 26.16
N ILE A 207 5.44 0.65 26.98
CA ILE A 207 4.18 1.29 26.53
C ILE A 207 4.51 2.49 25.63
N ILE A 208 5.41 3.36 26.07
CA ILE A 208 5.84 4.54 25.28
C ILE A 208 6.47 4.10 23.98
N LEU A 209 7.35 3.09 24.00
CA LEU A 209 7.98 2.56 22.80
C LEU A 209 6.94 2.04 21.80
N TYR A 210 6.00 1.22 22.26
CA TYR A 210 4.94 0.66 21.42
C TYR A 210 4.06 1.77 20.82
N GLY A 211 3.67 2.75 21.61
CA GLY A 211 2.91 3.91 21.12
C GLY A 211 3.67 4.69 20.06
N ASN A 212 4.94 4.96 20.28
CA ASN A 212 5.78 5.67 19.31
C ASN A 212 5.90 4.94 17.98
N ILE A 213 5.95 3.60 17.96
CA ILE A 213 5.98 2.81 16.73
C ILE A 213 4.68 3.01 15.94
N TYR A 214 3.50 3.02 16.59
CA TYR A 214 2.24 3.34 15.93
C TYR A 214 2.17 4.79 15.43
N LEU A 215 2.74 5.73 16.16
CA LEU A 215 2.84 7.12 15.72
C LEU A 215 3.74 7.25 14.49
N PHE A 216 4.92 6.61 14.48
CA PHE A 216 5.79 6.56 13.31
C PHE A 216 5.14 5.87 12.12
N ALA A 217 4.33 4.84 12.35
CA ALA A 217 3.61 4.15 11.28
C ALA A 217 2.62 5.06 10.52
N LEU A 218 2.23 6.22 11.07
CA LEU A 218 1.44 7.22 10.35
C LEU A 218 2.15 7.78 9.10
N ILE A 219 3.45 7.56 8.95
CA ILE A 219 4.16 7.87 7.71
C ILE A 219 3.64 7.02 6.53
N ILE A 220 3.08 5.83 6.78
CA ILE A 220 2.58 4.90 5.76
C ILE A 220 1.48 5.55 4.91
N PRO A 221 0.35 6.01 5.48
CA PRO A 221 -0.69 6.67 4.70
C PRO A 221 -0.19 7.98 4.06
N ILE A 222 0.78 8.68 4.67
CA ILE A 222 1.38 9.89 4.09
C ILE A 222 2.13 9.55 2.79
N ILE A 223 2.93 8.48 2.77
CA ILE A 223 3.65 8.03 1.57
C ILE A 223 2.65 7.72 0.44
N SER A 224 1.54 7.04 0.74
CA SER A 224 0.50 6.74 -0.25
C SER A 224 -0.13 8.00 -0.83
N ILE A 225 -0.47 8.98 0.02
CA ILE A 225 -1.03 10.28 -0.41
C ILE A 225 -0.03 11.04 -1.29
N LEU A 226 1.24 11.08 -0.90
CA LEU A 226 2.30 11.71 -1.70
C LEU A 226 2.46 11.03 -3.07
N GLY A 227 2.31 9.69 -3.14
CA GLY A 227 2.29 8.95 -4.40
C GLY A 227 1.18 9.43 -5.34
N VAL A 228 -0.05 9.63 -4.82
CA VAL A 228 -1.16 10.15 -5.62
C VAL A 228 -0.91 11.59 -6.06
N LEU A 229 -0.45 12.45 -5.17
CA LEU A 229 -0.14 13.85 -5.52
C LEU A 229 0.93 13.92 -6.61
N LEU A 230 1.96 13.09 -6.52
CA LEU A 230 2.99 12.98 -7.55
C LEU A 230 2.41 12.48 -8.87
N SER A 231 1.50 11.50 -8.86
CA SER A 231 0.81 11.01 -10.06
C SER A 231 0.05 12.14 -10.76
N ILE A 232 -0.73 12.91 -10.01
CA ILE A 232 -1.49 14.06 -10.54
C ILE A 232 -0.55 15.09 -11.16
N TYR A 233 0.55 15.41 -10.47
CA TYR A 233 1.55 16.36 -10.97
C TYR A 233 2.21 15.89 -12.28
N LEU A 234 2.65 14.61 -12.33
CA LEU A 234 3.31 14.05 -13.52
C LEU A 234 2.34 13.96 -14.70
N LYS A 235 1.07 13.59 -14.45
CA LYS A 235 0.03 13.54 -15.49
C LYS A 235 -0.22 14.93 -16.09
N LYS A 236 -0.34 15.96 -15.23
CA LYS A 236 -0.49 17.35 -15.69
C LYS A 236 0.71 17.78 -16.53
N LYS A 237 1.93 17.55 -16.05
CA LYS A 237 3.17 17.90 -16.76
C LYS A 237 3.26 17.20 -18.12
N LYS A 238 2.88 15.92 -18.21
CA LYS A 238 2.84 15.17 -19.46
C LYS A 238 1.83 15.76 -20.45
N ASN A 239 0.62 16.07 -19.98
CA ASN A 239 -0.42 16.66 -20.83
C ASN A 239 0.01 18.04 -21.36
N ASP A 240 0.63 18.89 -20.54
CA ASP A 240 1.16 20.18 -20.97
C ASP A 240 2.27 20.05 -22.03
N GLN A 241 3.09 19.00 -21.93
CA GLN A 241 4.14 18.71 -22.93
C GLN A 241 3.54 18.25 -24.26
N LEU A 242 2.56 17.35 -24.23
CA LEU A 242 1.88 16.84 -25.43
C LEU A 242 1.08 17.93 -26.14
N SER A 243 0.40 18.79 -25.41
CA SER A 243 -0.32 19.95 -25.93
C SER A 243 0.61 20.90 -26.68
N LYS A 244 1.83 21.15 -26.17
CA LYS A 244 2.85 21.97 -26.86
C LYS A 244 3.35 21.36 -28.17
N LEU A 245 3.27 20.03 -28.31
CA LEU A 245 3.62 19.30 -29.54
C LEU A 245 2.44 19.22 -30.52
N GLY A 246 1.26 19.80 -30.19
CA GLY A 246 0.06 19.72 -31.01
C GLY A 246 -0.59 18.32 -31.01
N ILE A 247 -0.22 17.47 -30.05
CA ILE A 247 -0.76 16.12 -29.92
C ILE A 247 -1.89 16.21 -28.90
N ASP A 248 -3.12 16.20 -29.40
CA ASP A 248 -4.33 16.13 -28.53
C ASP A 248 -4.50 14.66 -28.12
N HIS A 249 -3.92 14.31 -26.98
CA HIS A 249 -3.96 12.96 -26.45
C HIS A 249 -5.11 12.84 -25.47
N GLN A 250 -6.34 12.88 -25.95
CA GLN A 250 -7.46 12.30 -25.22
C GLN A 250 -7.25 10.78 -25.24
N ILE A 251 -6.79 10.24 -24.11
CA ILE A 251 -6.90 8.79 -23.89
C ILE A 251 -8.41 8.52 -23.90
N GLU A 252 -8.91 8.00 -25.02
CA GLU A 252 -10.26 7.47 -25.11
C GLU A 252 -10.31 6.27 -24.14
N ILE A 253 -10.69 6.56 -22.90
CA ILE A 253 -10.93 5.53 -21.89
C ILE A 253 -12.24 4.89 -22.30
N GLU A 254 -12.14 3.72 -22.92
CA GLU A 254 -13.32 2.91 -23.20
C GLU A 254 -14.07 2.71 -21.88
N LYS A 255 -15.31 3.23 -21.79
CA LYS A 255 -16.09 3.16 -20.57
C LYS A 255 -16.40 1.70 -20.25
N THR A 256 -15.79 1.18 -19.21
CA THR A 256 -16.03 -0.16 -18.69
C THR A 256 -17.52 -0.31 -18.36
N LYS A 257 -18.15 -1.37 -18.86
CA LYS A 257 -19.52 -1.70 -18.51
C LYS A 257 -19.55 -2.48 -17.20
N VAL A 258 -20.63 -2.30 -16.43
CA VAL A 258 -20.83 -3.04 -15.19
C VAL A 258 -20.90 -4.53 -15.49
N ASP A 259 -20.01 -5.32 -14.92
CA ASP A 259 -20.07 -6.78 -14.96
C ASP A 259 -20.51 -7.31 -13.59
N TRP A 260 -21.78 -7.75 -13.56
CA TRP A 260 -22.40 -8.27 -12.35
C TRP A 260 -21.81 -9.61 -11.89
N TRP A 261 -21.19 -10.38 -12.82
CA TRP A 261 -20.49 -11.62 -12.46
C TRP A 261 -19.21 -11.36 -11.69
N ILE A 262 -18.47 -10.31 -12.06
CA ILE A 262 -17.26 -9.90 -11.32
C ILE A 262 -17.65 -9.34 -9.94
N LEU A 263 -18.71 -8.51 -9.88
CA LEU A 263 -19.16 -7.91 -8.62
C LEU A 263 -19.80 -8.93 -7.68
N GLY A 264 -20.58 -9.89 -8.22
CA GLY A 264 -21.32 -10.86 -7.42
C GLY A 264 -20.62 -12.20 -7.24
N GLY A 265 -19.84 -12.66 -8.23
CA GLY A 265 -19.19 -13.96 -8.20
C GLY A 265 -18.17 -14.12 -7.08
N SER A 266 -17.52 -13.04 -6.67
CA SER A 266 -16.55 -13.05 -5.55
C SER A 266 -17.20 -13.15 -4.17
N LEU A 267 -18.52 -13.04 -4.07
CA LEU A 267 -19.27 -13.26 -2.83
C LEU A 267 -19.63 -14.74 -2.63
N VAL A 268 -19.39 -15.58 -3.64
CA VAL A 268 -19.73 -17.01 -3.64
C VAL A 268 -18.52 -17.87 -3.30
N PHE A 269 -17.31 -17.33 -3.38
CA PHE A 269 -16.04 -17.96 -2.99
C PHE A 269 -15.49 -17.35 -1.71
#